data_05f8e1e5a03c9546061c078769d64215
#
_entry.id   05f8e1e5a03c9546061c078769d64215
#
_cell.length_a   1.000
_cell.length_b   1.000
_cell.length_c   1.000
_cell.angle_alpha   90.00
_cell.angle_beta   90.00
_cell.angle_gamma   90.00
#
_symmetry.space_group_name_H-M   'P 1'
#
loop_
_entity.id
_entity.type
_entity.pdbx_description
1 polymer ?
#
loop_
_entity_poly.entity_id
_entity_poly.type
_entity_poly.pdbx_seq_one_letter_code
_entity_poly.pdbx_strand_id
1 'polypeptide(L)'
;MRGTLASRGQSFIARDHRYVYLGGSVIALAGLSLWYSAPNPYSFLSAGSVPGTALAMICYLFLAVSALALLVKWTHWNSYGETILKHPFIVRLSRYLSYLDAAAAALLALDRFVLKLAYVVHAAVHAESNPTGTLSSMVYMAYNQRSLFVTGVWTTVQLALAGTAIAFVLALLMVFLRIQ
;
A
#
# COMPACT_ATOMS: atom_id res chain seq x y z
N MET A 1 -26.44 -33.28 23.88
CA MET A 1 -24.97 -33.08 23.69
C MET A 1 -24.53 -32.50 22.30
N ARG A 2 -25.45 -31.97 21.47
CA ARG A 2 -25.13 -31.39 20.14
C ARG A 2 -24.84 -29.88 20.13
N GLY A 3 -25.07 -29.17 21.24
CA GLY A 3 -24.90 -27.71 21.29
C GLY A 3 -23.46 -27.19 21.54
N THR A 4 -22.55 -28.06 21.97
CA THR A 4 -21.21 -27.63 22.40
C THR A 4 -20.17 -27.54 21.27
N LEU A 5 -20.38 -28.20 20.14
CA LEU A 5 -19.44 -28.18 19.01
C LEU A 5 -19.60 -26.95 18.11
N ALA A 6 -20.84 -26.46 17.93
CA ALA A 6 -21.07 -25.26 17.12
C ALA A 6 -20.54 -23.99 17.78
N SER A 7 -20.63 -23.87 19.13
CA SER A 7 -20.10 -22.71 19.85
C SER A 7 -18.57 -22.69 19.91
N ARG A 8 -17.91 -23.86 19.86
CA ARG A 8 -16.44 -23.92 19.76
C ARG A 8 -15.92 -23.48 18.40
N GLY A 9 -16.62 -23.78 17.31
CA GLY A 9 -16.23 -23.36 15.95
C GLY A 9 -16.32 -21.83 15.76
N GLN A 10 -17.40 -21.20 16.25
CA GLN A 10 -17.54 -19.75 16.14
C GLN A 10 -16.55 -18.96 16.99
N SER A 11 -16.18 -19.45 18.19
CA SER A 11 -15.16 -18.81 19.03
C SER A 11 -13.75 -18.95 18.44
N PHE A 12 -13.49 -19.99 17.66
CA PHE A 12 -12.22 -20.24 17.00
C PHE A 12 -12.00 -19.25 15.83
N ILE A 13 -13.01 -19.05 15.00
CA ILE A 13 -12.95 -18.11 13.87
C ILE A 13 -12.78 -16.66 14.38
N ALA A 14 -13.55 -16.24 15.39
CA ALA A 14 -13.48 -14.88 15.92
C ALA A 14 -12.14 -14.54 16.61
N ARG A 15 -11.40 -15.52 17.14
CA ARG A 15 -10.10 -15.32 17.81
C ARG A 15 -8.91 -15.33 16.87
N ASP A 16 -9.07 -15.81 15.66
CA ASP A 16 -7.95 -16.03 14.74
C ASP A 16 -7.62 -14.83 13.86
N HIS A 17 -8.46 -13.79 13.84
CA HIS A 17 -8.20 -12.57 13.08
C HIS A 17 -6.85 -11.90 13.43
N ARG A 18 -6.36 -12.05 14.67
CA ARG A 18 -5.06 -11.50 15.10
C ARG A 18 -3.89 -12.05 14.29
N TYR A 19 -3.92 -13.34 13.99
CA TYR A 19 -2.85 -13.98 13.21
C TYR A 19 -2.98 -13.68 11.71
N VAL A 20 -4.18 -13.35 11.23
CA VAL A 20 -4.37 -12.83 9.88
C VAL A 20 -3.73 -11.46 9.75
N TYR A 21 -3.94 -10.57 10.73
CA TYR A 21 -3.26 -9.26 10.76
C TYR A 21 -1.75 -9.39 10.88
N LEU A 22 -1.26 -10.27 11.76
CA LEU A 22 0.16 -10.55 11.89
C LEU A 22 0.73 -11.10 10.57
N GLY A 23 0.05 -12.07 9.95
CA GLY A 23 0.47 -12.63 8.66
C GLY A 23 0.49 -11.59 7.56
N GLY A 24 -0.54 -10.73 7.47
CA GLY A 24 -0.60 -9.64 6.50
C GLY A 24 0.52 -8.62 6.69
N SER A 25 0.78 -8.22 7.93
CA SER A 25 1.87 -7.27 8.25
C SER A 25 3.27 -7.86 7.95
N VAL A 26 3.48 -9.15 8.23
CA VAL A 26 4.73 -9.86 7.89
C VAL A 26 4.94 -9.93 6.38
N ILE A 27 3.89 -10.26 5.61
CA ILE A 27 3.98 -10.31 4.14
C ILE A 27 4.28 -8.92 3.57
N ALA A 28 3.60 -7.88 4.07
CA ALA A 28 3.85 -6.51 3.65
C ALA A 28 5.28 -6.07 3.97
N LEU A 29 5.74 -6.32 5.20
CA LEU A 29 7.10 -5.98 5.62
C LEU A 29 8.15 -6.77 4.81
N ALA A 30 7.94 -8.06 4.58
CA ALA A 30 8.82 -8.89 3.77
C ALA A 30 8.89 -8.40 2.32
N GLY A 31 7.74 -8.15 1.69
CA GLY A 31 7.67 -7.65 0.32
C GLY A 31 8.40 -6.31 0.16
N LEU A 32 8.18 -5.37 1.08
CA LEU A 32 8.86 -4.07 1.06
C LEU A 32 10.35 -4.16 1.40
N SER A 33 10.75 -5.06 2.29
CA SER A 33 12.17 -5.27 2.65
C SER A 33 12.98 -5.87 1.51
N LEU A 34 12.38 -6.81 0.76
CA LEU A 34 13.00 -7.44 -0.39
C LEU A 34 12.94 -6.59 -1.65
N TRP A 35 12.10 -5.57 -1.68
CA TRP A 35 12.00 -4.67 -2.83
C TRP A 35 13.30 -3.88 -2.98
N TYR A 36 14.04 -4.18 -4.05
CA TYR A 36 15.20 -3.40 -4.42
C TYR A 36 14.76 -1.99 -4.83
N SER A 37 15.31 -0.99 -4.18
CA SER A 37 15.17 0.41 -4.57
C SER A 37 16.54 0.98 -4.89
N ALA A 38 16.69 1.58 -6.06
CA ALA A 38 17.90 2.32 -6.40
C ALA A 38 18.18 3.39 -5.33
N PRO A 39 19.46 3.65 -5.00
CA PRO A 39 19.84 4.67 -4.02
C PRO A 39 19.22 6.03 -4.40
N ASN A 40 18.64 6.68 -3.42
CA ASN A 40 17.92 7.92 -3.56
C ASN A 40 18.44 8.89 -2.50
N PRO A 41 18.86 10.12 -2.85
CA PRO A 41 19.38 11.11 -1.89
C PRO A 41 18.36 11.48 -0.80
N TYR A 42 17.08 11.34 -1.07
CA TYR A 42 16.00 11.62 -0.11
C TYR A 42 15.68 10.43 0.79
N SER A 43 16.24 9.25 0.52
CA SER A 43 16.03 8.07 1.31
C SER A 43 16.76 8.15 2.65
N PHE A 44 16.02 7.97 3.75
CA PHE A 44 16.63 7.84 5.08
C PHE A 44 17.10 6.40 5.36
N LEU A 45 16.73 5.44 4.51
CA LEU A 45 17.15 4.03 4.54
C LEU A 45 18.29 3.75 3.56
N SER A 46 19.01 4.79 3.09
CA SER A 46 20.10 4.57 2.14
C SER A 46 21.19 3.68 2.73
N ALA A 47 21.59 2.66 1.96
CA ALA A 47 22.72 1.82 2.32
C ALA A 47 23.99 2.69 2.47
N GLY A 48 24.55 2.72 3.69
CA GLY A 48 25.75 3.51 4.02
C GLY A 48 25.53 4.55 5.12
N SER A 49 24.29 4.90 5.47
CA SER A 49 24.02 5.70 6.67
C SER A 49 23.87 4.80 7.88
N VAL A 50 24.50 5.15 9.01
CA VAL A 50 24.38 4.42 10.28
C VAL A 50 22.92 4.26 10.71
N PRO A 51 22.05 5.28 10.66
CA PRO A 51 20.64 5.13 11.00
C PRO A 51 19.87 4.22 10.00
N GLY A 52 20.22 4.21 8.71
CA GLY A 52 19.58 3.37 7.71
C GLY A 52 19.88 1.88 7.91
N THR A 53 21.13 1.53 8.21
CA THR A 53 21.50 0.14 8.50
C THR A 53 20.90 -0.36 9.81
N ALA A 54 20.86 0.47 10.86
CA ALA A 54 20.22 0.12 12.12
C ALA A 54 18.72 -0.13 11.96
N LEU A 55 18.02 0.73 11.23
CA LEU A 55 16.59 0.57 10.97
C LEU A 55 16.31 -0.67 10.12
N ALA A 56 17.13 -0.95 9.12
CA ALA A 56 17.03 -2.18 8.33
C ALA A 56 17.19 -3.43 9.19
N MET A 57 18.20 -3.46 10.09
CA MET A 57 18.40 -4.56 11.03
C MET A 57 17.19 -4.75 11.97
N ILE A 58 16.60 -3.67 12.46
CA ILE A 58 15.40 -3.70 13.30
C ILE A 58 14.22 -4.30 12.51
N CYS A 59 14.02 -3.89 11.25
CA CYS A 59 12.99 -4.45 10.39
C CYS A 59 13.16 -5.95 10.16
N TYR A 60 14.40 -6.41 9.89
CA TYR A 60 14.69 -7.84 9.72
C TYR A 60 14.49 -8.61 11.03
N LEU A 61 14.87 -8.04 12.18
CA LEU A 61 14.62 -8.65 13.48
C LEU A 61 13.13 -8.84 13.73
N PHE A 62 12.30 -7.81 13.50
CA PHE A 62 10.86 -7.93 13.65
C PHE A 62 10.27 -8.98 12.72
N LEU A 63 10.73 -9.02 11.47
CA LEU A 63 10.30 -10.01 10.50
C LEU A 63 10.65 -11.44 10.96
N ALA A 64 11.86 -11.66 11.46
CA ALA A 64 12.30 -12.96 11.97
C ALA A 64 11.47 -13.39 13.18
N VAL A 65 11.24 -12.51 14.16
CA VAL A 65 10.46 -12.81 15.37
C VAL A 65 9.01 -13.09 15.02
N SER A 66 8.42 -12.31 14.12
CA SER A 66 7.03 -12.49 13.67
C SER A 66 6.84 -13.75 12.83
N ALA A 67 7.81 -14.09 11.99
CA ALA A 67 7.83 -15.34 11.24
C ALA A 67 7.92 -16.55 12.17
N LEU A 68 8.78 -16.51 13.19
CA LEU A 68 8.85 -17.53 14.23
C LEU A 68 7.53 -17.69 14.98
N ALA A 69 6.87 -16.58 15.35
CA ALA A 69 5.58 -16.62 16.03
C ALA A 69 4.50 -17.28 15.16
N LEU A 70 4.48 -17.01 13.84
CA LEU A 70 3.57 -17.66 12.90
C LEU A 70 3.88 -19.14 12.72
N LEU A 71 5.16 -19.50 12.66
CA LEU A 71 5.62 -20.86 12.49
C LEU A 71 5.28 -21.70 13.74
N VAL A 72 5.47 -21.17 14.95
CA VAL A 72 5.05 -21.79 16.21
C VAL A 72 3.53 -22.01 16.21
N LYS A 73 2.75 -21.04 15.74
CA LYS A 73 1.30 -21.23 15.60
C LYS A 73 0.97 -22.38 14.64
N TRP A 74 1.64 -22.45 13.51
CA TRP A 74 1.36 -23.45 12.48
C TRP A 74 1.74 -24.86 12.91
N THR A 75 2.88 -25.05 13.57
CA THR A 75 3.37 -26.36 14.05
C THR A 75 2.62 -26.87 15.27
N HIS A 76 2.03 -26.00 16.08
CA HIS A 76 1.32 -26.35 17.31
C HIS A 76 -0.21 -26.35 17.16
N TRP A 77 -0.72 -26.84 16.01
CA TRP A 77 -2.16 -26.96 15.78
C TRP A 77 -2.84 -27.98 16.73
N ASN A 78 -2.09 -28.76 17.52
CA ASN A 78 -2.57 -29.73 18.49
C ASN A 78 -2.90 -29.07 19.86
N SER A 79 -3.66 -29.78 20.70
CA SER A 79 -4.23 -29.33 21.98
C SER A 79 -3.27 -28.64 22.96
N TYR A 80 -2.00 -28.99 22.96
CA TYR A 80 -0.96 -28.29 23.75
C TYR A 80 -0.66 -26.88 23.23
N GLY A 81 -0.65 -26.69 21.94
CA GLY A 81 -0.47 -25.37 21.31
C GLY A 81 -1.59 -24.40 21.64
N GLU A 82 -2.83 -24.89 21.77
CA GLU A 82 -3.96 -24.05 22.19
C GLU A 82 -3.76 -23.44 23.58
N THR A 83 -3.16 -24.15 24.50
CA THR A 83 -2.93 -23.67 25.89
C THR A 83 -1.85 -22.59 25.90
N ILE A 84 -0.77 -22.77 25.15
CA ILE A 84 0.33 -21.79 25.03
C ILE A 84 -0.16 -20.54 24.29
N LEU A 85 -0.89 -20.70 23.19
CA LEU A 85 -1.42 -19.58 22.40
C LEU A 85 -2.53 -18.78 23.11
N LYS A 86 -3.22 -19.38 24.09
CA LYS A 86 -4.17 -18.70 24.97
C LYS A 86 -3.54 -17.92 26.11
N HIS A 87 -2.24 -18.12 26.35
CA HIS A 87 -1.54 -17.40 27.41
C HIS A 87 -1.61 -15.88 27.19
N PRO A 88 -2.01 -15.08 28.18
CA PRO A 88 -2.25 -13.65 27.99
C PRO A 88 -1.01 -12.88 27.51
N PHE A 89 0.16 -13.32 27.87
CA PHE A 89 1.43 -12.75 27.39
C PHE A 89 1.60 -12.93 25.88
N ILE A 90 1.38 -14.15 25.36
CA ILE A 90 1.54 -14.44 23.91
C ILE A 90 0.48 -13.68 23.09
N VAL A 91 -0.75 -13.57 23.65
CA VAL A 91 -1.81 -12.80 23.03
C VAL A 91 -1.45 -11.31 22.91
N ARG A 92 -0.86 -10.73 23.96
CA ARG A 92 -0.38 -9.35 23.93
C ARG A 92 0.80 -9.18 22.98
N LEU A 93 1.77 -10.09 23.05
CA LEU A 93 2.96 -10.07 22.21
C LEU A 93 2.61 -10.11 20.72
N SER A 94 1.72 -11.02 20.30
CA SER A 94 1.30 -11.11 18.89
C SER A 94 0.60 -9.84 18.38
N ARG A 95 -0.12 -9.14 19.26
CA ARG A 95 -0.76 -7.85 18.93
C ARG A 95 0.28 -6.74 18.77
N TYR A 96 1.23 -6.64 19.70
CA TYR A 96 2.29 -5.64 19.59
C TYR A 96 3.19 -5.89 18.38
N LEU A 97 3.53 -7.14 18.10
CA LEU A 97 4.30 -7.49 16.90
C LEU A 97 3.57 -7.07 15.63
N SER A 98 2.25 -7.32 15.50
CA SER A 98 1.51 -6.90 14.31
C SER A 98 1.50 -5.37 14.12
N TYR A 99 1.42 -4.59 15.19
CA TYR A 99 1.51 -3.13 15.11
C TYR A 99 2.92 -2.65 14.75
N LEU A 100 3.96 -3.28 15.32
CA LEU A 100 5.36 -2.94 15.02
C LEU A 100 5.71 -3.28 13.55
N ASP A 101 5.30 -4.45 13.07
CA ASP A 101 5.49 -4.85 11.68
C ASP A 101 4.74 -3.94 10.71
N ALA A 102 3.50 -3.55 11.05
CA ALA A 102 2.72 -2.61 10.24
C ALA A 102 3.37 -1.21 10.22
N ALA A 103 3.86 -0.73 11.37
CA ALA A 103 4.57 0.55 11.44
C ALA A 103 5.88 0.52 10.65
N ALA A 104 6.67 -0.55 10.76
CA ALA A 104 7.88 -0.73 9.99
C ALA A 104 7.59 -0.82 8.47
N ALA A 105 6.54 -1.54 8.07
CA ALA A 105 6.09 -1.61 6.69
C ALA A 105 5.65 -0.23 6.16
N ALA A 106 4.93 0.56 6.97
CA ALA A 106 4.53 1.91 6.61
C ALA A 106 5.73 2.85 6.42
N LEU A 107 6.74 2.77 7.29
CA LEU A 107 7.99 3.53 7.16
C LEU A 107 8.75 3.13 5.88
N LEU A 108 8.86 1.84 5.58
CA LEU A 108 9.48 1.35 4.35
C LEU A 108 8.70 1.81 3.10
N ALA A 109 7.37 1.76 3.16
CA ALA A 109 6.53 2.23 2.07
C ALA A 109 6.71 3.73 1.83
N LEU A 110 6.76 4.53 2.89
CA LEU A 110 7.03 5.97 2.80
C LEU A 110 8.38 6.25 2.13
N ASP A 111 9.43 5.56 2.57
CA ASP A 111 10.76 5.71 1.98
C ASP A 111 10.80 5.28 0.50
N ARG A 112 10.26 4.10 0.21
CA ARG A 112 10.37 3.47 -1.11
C ARG A 112 9.43 4.05 -2.16
N PHE A 113 8.26 4.55 -1.77
CA PHE A 113 7.28 5.11 -2.70
C PHE A 113 7.26 6.63 -2.64
N VAL A 114 7.03 7.22 -1.47
CA VAL A 114 6.79 8.66 -1.37
C VAL A 114 8.07 9.46 -1.59
N LEU A 115 9.15 9.13 -0.87
CA LEU A 115 10.41 9.86 -1.02
C LEU A 115 11.07 9.61 -2.38
N LYS A 116 10.95 8.39 -2.92
CA LYS A 116 11.42 8.09 -4.27
C LYS A 116 10.63 8.86 -5.32
N LEU A 117 9.30 8.92 -5.19
CA LEU A 117 8.46 9.70 -6.10
C LEU A 117 8.81 11.19 -6.02
N ALA A 118 8.94 11.73 -4.82
CA ALA A 118 9.35 13.12 -4.61
C ALA A 118 10.70 13.43 -5.27
N TYR A 119 11.68 12.54 -5.12
CA TYR A 119 12.98 12.67 -5.77
C TYR A 119 12.87 12.66 -7.30
N VAL A 120 12.12 11.69 -7.85
CA VAL A 120 11.92 11.56 -9.30
C VAL A 120 11.25 12.79 -9.88
N VAL A 121 10.21 13.30 -9.20
CA VAL A 121 9.50 14.52 -9.60
C VAL A 121 10.45 15.73 -9.55
N HIS A 122 11.18 15.92 -8.45
CA HIS A 122 12.11 17.02 -8.30
C HIS A 122 13.23 16.98 -9.36
N ALA A 123 13.82 15.80 -9.56
CA ALA A 123 14.88 15.63 -10.56
C ALA A 123 14.36 15.85 -11.99
N ALA A 124 13.15 15.40 -12.31
CA ALA A 124 12.56 15.56 -13.63
C ALA A 124 12.20 17.03 -13.94
N VAL A 125 11.68 17.76 -12.95
CA VAL A 125 11.32 19.19 -13.10
C VAL A 125 12.55 20.07 -13.34
N HIS A 126 13.71 19.71 -12.75
CA HIS A 126 14.94 20.50 -12.88
C HIS A 126 15.93 19.92 -13.91
N ALA A 127 15.51 18.90 -14.66
CA ALA A 127 16.37 18.32 -15.70
C ALA A 127 16.49 19.27 -16.91
N GLU A 128 17.70 19.48 -17.40
CA GLU A 128 17.98 20.27 -18.61
C GLU A 128 17.60 19.51 -19.91
N SER A 129 17.56 18.19 -19.85
CA SER A 129 17.21 17.33 -20.98
C SER A 129 16.27 16.21 -20.53
N ASN A 130 15.57 15.58 -21.51
CA ASN A 130 14.64 14.49 -21.22
C ASN A 130 15.38 13.31 -20.54
N PRO A 131 15.04 12.97 -19.28
CA PRO A 131 15.69 11.89 -18.56
C PRO A 131 15.31 10.51 -19.13
N THR A 132 16.22 9.54 -19.04
CA THR A 132 16.08 8.20 -19.63
C THR A 132 15.07 7.29 -18.91
N GLY A 133 14.62 7.64 -17.70
CA GLY A 133 13.65 6.84 -16.93
C GLY A 133 12.21 7.09 -17.41
N THR A 134 11.41 6.04 -17.56
CA THR A 134 10.02 6.15 -18.04
C THR A 134 9.19 7.14 -17.22
N LEU A 135 9.23 7.02 -15.89
CA LEU A 135 8.45 7.88 -14.99
C LEU A 135 9.00 9.30 -14.95
N SER A 136 10.31 9.46 -14.91
CA SER A 136 10.95 10.78 -14.95
C SER A 136 10.74 11.51 -16.28
N SER A 137 10.75 10.77 -17.39
CA SER A 137 10.43 11.31 -18.72
C SER A 137 8.98 11.76 -18.82
N MET A 138 8.03 10.99 -18.27
CA MET A 138 6.62 11.40 -18.22
C MET A 138 6.42 12.69 -17.41
N VAL A 139 7.05 12.78 -16.23
CA VAL A 139 6.97 13.97 -15.39
C VAL A 139 7.60 15.18 -16.08
N TYR A 140 8.78 15.00 -16.70
CA TYR A 140 9.47 16.03 -17.47
C TYR A 140 8.59 16.57 -18.60
N MET A 141 8.01 15.69 -19.42
CA MET A 141 7.12 16.09 -20.51
C MET A 141 5.87 16.79 -19.98
N ALA A 142 5.22 16.24 -18.94
CA ALA A 142 4.04 16.84 -18.35
C ALA A 142 4.33 18.27 -17.81
N TYR A 143 5.49 18.47 -17.18
CA TYR A 143 5.88 19.75 -16.65
C TYR A 143 6.23 20.77 -17.75
N ASN A 144 7.05 20.40 -18.73
CA ASN A 144 7.45 21.29 -19.81
C ASN A 144 6.30 21.60 -20.79
N GLN A 145 5.39 20.65 -21.00
CA GLN A 145 4.24 20.81 -21.88
C GLN A 145 2.94 21.11 -21.14
N ARG A 146 3.03 21.58 -19.89
CA ARG A 146 1.86 21.86 -19.04
C ARG A 146 0.81 22.75 -19.71
N SER A 147 1.24 23.74 -20.50
CA SER A 147 0.33 24.62 -21.23
C SER A 147 -0.48 23.86 -22.28
N LEU A 148 0.14 22.97 -23.03
CA LEU A 148 -0.53 22.12 -24.01
C LEU A 148 -1.48 21.13 -23.32
N PHE A 149 -1.06 20.56 -22.19
CA PHE A 149 -1.92 19.66 -21.39
C PHE A 149 -3.17 20.38 -20.88
N VAL A 150 -3.00 21.56 -20.28
CA VAL A 150 -4.12 22.36 -19.77
C VAL A 150 -5.05 22.76 -20.92
N THR A 151 -4.50 23.21 -22.04
CA THR A 151 -5.30 23.56 -23.21
C THR A 151 -6.04 22.36 -23.79
N GLY A 152 -5.39 21.19 -23.88
CA GLY A 152 -6.02 19.94 -24.34
C GLY A 152 -7.18 19.50 -23.44
N VAL A 153 -6.97 19.49 -22.12
CA VAL A 153 -8.02 19.17 -21.15
C VAL A 153 -9.17 20.17 -21.26
N TRP A 154 -8.87 21.45 -21.32
CA TRP A 154 -9.87 22.49 -21.45
C TRP A 154 -10.72 22.35 -22.72
N THR A 155 -10.06 22.10 -23.87
CA THR A 155 -10.74 21.85 -25.14
C THR A 155 -11.65 20.63 -25.07
N THR A 156 -11.17 19.54 -24.44
CA THR A 156 -11.99 18.33 -24.24
C THR A 156 -13.22 18.59 -23.37
N VAL A 157 -13.07 19.36 -22.30
CA VAL A 157 -14.21 19.76 -21.45
C VAL A 157 -15.21 20.63 -22.23
N GLN A 158 -14.71 21.59 -23.02
CA GLN A 158 -15.60 22.43 -23.85
C GLN A 158 -16.37 21.60 -24.87
N LEU A 159 -15.70 20.67 -25.57
CA LEU A 159 -16.36 19.77 -26.54
C LEU A 159 -17.40 18.87 -25.87
N ALA A 160 -17.08 18.31 -24.69
CA ALA A 160 -18.01 17.49 -23.94
C ALA A 160 -19.25 18.27 -23.50
N LEU A 161 -19.07 19.49 -23.01
CA LEU A 161 -20.18 20.38 -22.62
C LEU A 161 -21.04 20.78 -23.82
N ALA A 162 -20.41 21.17 -24.93
CA ALA A 162 -21.12 21.53 -26.16
C ALA A 162 -21.90 20.33 -26.72
N GLY A 163 -21.28 19.15 -26.77
CA GLY A 163 -21.96 17.93 -27.21
C GLY A 163 -23.13 17.54 -26.32
N THR A 164 -22.97 17.65 -25.01
CA THR A 164 -24.07 17.41 -24.05
C THR A 164 -25.21 18.42 -24.23
N ALA A 165 -24.92 19.71 -24.42
CA ALA A 165 -25.92 20.73 -24.64
C ALA A 165 -26.70 20.48 -25.95
N ILE A 166 -26.00 20.16 -27.03
CA ILE A 166 -26.64 19.83 -28.32
C ILE A 166 -27.53 18.59 -28.19
N ALA A 167 -27.03 17.54 -27.54
CA ALA A 167 -27.81 16.31 -27.32
C ALA A 167 -29.05 16.57 -26.48
N PHE A 168 -28.96 17.44 -25.47
CA PHE A 168 -30.09 17.83 -24.64
C PHE A 168 -31.15 18.60 -25.46
N VAL A 169 -30.73 19.55 -26.28
CA VAL A 169 -31.65 20.30 -27.16
C VAL A 169 -32.34 19.37 -28.15
N LEU A 170 -31.60 18.47 -28.78
CA LEU A 170 -32.17 17.48 -29.70
C LEU A 170 -33.16 16.54 -29.01
N ALA A 171 -32.84 16.09 -27.80
CA ALA A 171 -33.77 15.27 -27.01
C ALA A 171 -35.06 15.98 -26.68
N LEU A 172 -35.01 17.26 -26.30
CA LEU A 172 -36.19 18.08 -26.08
C LEU A 172 -37.03 18.24 -27.37
N LEU A 173 -36.40 18.54 -28.50
CA LEU A 173 -37.10 18.65 -29.78
C LEU A 173 -37.80 17.33 -30.16
N MET A 174 -37.15 16.19 -29.96
CA MET A 174 -37.76 14.87 -30.23
C MET A 174 -38.96 14.59 -29.30
N VAL A 175 -38.88 15.00 -28.04
CA VAL A 175 -40.01 14.87 -27.10
C VAL A 175 -41.18 15.74 -27.55
N PHE A 176 -40.96 17.00 -27.93
CA PHE A 176 -42.02 17.89 -28.43
C PHE A 176 -42.68 17.37 -29.73
N LEU A 177 -41.88 16.86 -30.67
CA LEU A 177 -42.40 16.26 -31.91
C LEU A 177 -43.23 15.01 -31.67
N ARG A 178 -42.99 14.28 -30.61
CA ARG A 178 -43.74 13.05 -30.25
C ARG A 178 -45.08 13.34 -29.58
N ILE A 179 -45.26 14.53 -28.99
CA ILE A 179 -46.46 14.91 -28.25
C ILE A 179 -47.51 15.51 -29.19
N GLN A 180 -47.14 15.94 -30.39
CA GLN A 180 -48.05 16.35 -31.45
C GLN A 180 -48.58 15.15 -32.26
#